data_e5bfbedf0c05b084ff3a328470430764
#
_entry.id   e5bfbedf0c05b084ff3a328470430764
#
_cell.length_a   1.000
_cell.length_b   1.000
_cell.length_c   1.000
_cell.angle_alpha   90.00
_cell.angle_beta   90.00
_cell.angle_gamma   90.00
#
_symmetry.space_group_name_H-M   'P 1'
#
loop_
_entity.id
_entity.type
_entity.pdbx_description
1 polymer ?
#
loop_
_entity_poly.entity_id
_entity_poly.type
_entity_poly.pdbx_seq_one_letter_code
_entity_poly.pdbx_strand_id
1 'polypeptide(L)'
;MFDLMLRANPDIPEPTKEHRFHPVRKWRFDYAWPSHRCALEIDGGQWVARGGRHNRDSDREKLNHAAADGWRVLRFSTQQVEREPDACIELLRKALQWHS
;
A
#
# COMPACT_ATOMS: atom_id res chain seq x y z
N MET A 1 7.61 10.99 4.35
CA MET A 1 7.73 11.51 2.98
C MET A 1 6.46 11.33 2.15
N PHE A 2 5.89 10.14 2.13
CA PHE A 2 4.67 9.93 1.34
C PHE A 2 3.49 10.77 1.82
N ASP A 3 3.42 11.03 3.11
CA ASP A 3 2.39 11.90 3.66
C ASP A 3 2.41 13.28 3.02
N LEU A 4 3.60 13.82 2.81
CA LEU A 4 3.75 15.13 2.16
C LEU A 4 3.28 15.09 0.72
N MET A 5 3.54 14.00 0.03
CA MET A 5 3.09 13.82 -1.35
C MET A 5 1.57 13.79 -1.42
N LEU A 6 0.93 13.12 -0.47
CA LEU A 6 -0.52 13.07 -0.42
C LEU A 6 -1.11 14.45 -0.17
N ARG A 7 -0.49 15.23 0.72
CA ARG A 7 -0.95 16.59 1.00
C ARG A 7 -0.81 17.51 -0.20
N ALA A 8 0.19 17.26 -1.03
CA ALA A 8 0.42 18.03 -2.24
C ALA A 8 -0.59 17.70 -3.34
N ASN A 9 -1.36 16.63 -3.18
CA ASN A 9 -2.35 16.18 -4.18
C ASN A 9 -3.72 16.08 -3.52
N PRO A 10 -4.39 17.21 -3.29
CA PRO A 10 -5.66 17.22 -2.53
C PRO A 10 -6.82 16.51 -3.21
N ASP A 11 -6.69 16.17 -4.50
CA ASP A 11 -7.69 15.37 -5.19
C ASP A 11 -7.69 13.90 -4.72
N ILE A 12 -6.62 13.46 -4.09
CA ILE A 12 -6.55 12.11 -3.54
C ILE A 12 -7.19 12.13 -2.15
N PRO A 13 -8.17 11.25 -1.90
CA PRO A 13 -8.82 11.21 -0.58
C PRO A 13 -7.84 10.88 0.53
N GLU A 14 -8.16 11.32 1.73
CA GLU A 14 -7.32 11.03 2.88
C GLU A 14 -7.38 9.55 3.21
N PRO A 15 -6.22 8.89 3.34
CA PRO A 15 -6.20 7.46 3.65
C PRO A 15 -6.38 7.17 5.14
N THR A 16 -6.76 5.94 5.44
CA THR A 16 -6.63 5.38 6.77
C THR A 16 -5.23 4.78 6.89
N LYS A 17 -4.47 5.24 7.86
CA LYS A 17 -3.12 4.73 8.08
C LYS A 17 -3.15 3.48 8.96
N GLU A 18 -2.20 2.59 8.72
CA GLU A 18 -2.05 1.38 9.51
C GLU A 18 -3.36 0.61 9.61
N HIS A 19 -4.03 0.43 8.48
CA HIS A 19 -5.35 -0.17 8.42
C HIS A 19 -5.29 -1.69 8.52
N ARG A 20 -5.94 -2.24 9.54
CA ARG A 20 -6.07 -3.69 9.69
C ARG A 20 -7.30 -4.15 8.91
N PHE A 21 -7.05 -4.97 7.89
CA PHE A 21 -8.13 -5.38 6.99
C PHE A 21 -8.68 -6.78 7.28
N HIS A 22 -7.98 -7.57 8.08
CA HIS A 22 -8.36 -8.93 8.36
C HIS A 22 -8.96 -9.04 9.77
N PRO A 23 -10.06 -9.79 9.95
CA PRO A 23 -10.72 -9.85 11.27
C PRO A 23 -9.92 -10.60 12.34
N VAL A 24 -9.03 -11.52 11.93
CA VAL A 24 -8.28 -12.36 12.87
C VAL A 24 -6.79 -12.06 12.84
N ARG A 25 -6.20 -12.03 11.64
CA ARG A 25 -4.77 -11.79 11.49
C ARG A 25 -4.46 -10.31 11.70
N LYS A 26 -3.26 -10.04 12.20
CA LYS A 26 -2.85 -8.67 12.53
C LYS A 26 -2.27 -7.90 11.34
N TRP A 27 -2.49 -8.37 10.15
CA TRP A 27 -1.99 -7.72 8.94
C TRP A 27 -2.54 -6.32 8.79
N ARG A 28 -1.69 -5.39 8.37
CA ARG A 28 -2.04 -3.99 8.16
C ARG A 28 -1.49 -3.51 6.84
N PHE A 29 -2.19 -2.54 6.26
CA PHE A 29 -1.66 -1.77 5.15
C PHE A 29 -1.14 -0.45 5.67
N ASP A 30 -0.03 0.05 5.13
CA ASP A 30 0.50 1.35 5.53
C ASP A 30 -0.52 2.45 5.29
N TYR A 31 -1.16 2.41 4.14
CA TYR A 31 -2.23 3.33 3.75
C TYR A 31 -3.35 2.54 3.11
N ALA A 32 -4.58 2.91 3.42
CA ALA A 32 -5.73 2.27 2.81
C ALA A 32 -6.84 3.27 2.53
N TRP A 33 -7.55 2.99 1.45
CA TRP A 33 -8.78 3.70 1.09
C TRP A 33 -9.87 2.65 1.03
N PRO A 34 -10.47 2.33 2.20
CA PRO A 34 -11.39 1.18 2.29
C PRO A 34 -12.59 1.28 1.36
N SER A 35 -13.15 2.48 1.18
CA SER A 35 -14.29 2.64 0.29
C SER A 35 -13.93 2.38 -1.18
N HIS A 36 -12.65 2.44 -1.52
CA HIS A 36 -12.15 2.14 -2.86
C HIS A 36 -11.56 0.74 -2.96
N ARG A 37 -11.44 0.05 -1.84
CA ARG A 37 -10.73 -1.23 -1.75
C ARG A 37 -9.34 -1.14 -2.35
N CYS A 38 -8.67 -0.06 -2.05
CA CYS A 38 -7.31 0.21 -2.52
C CYS A 38 -6.39 0.39 -1.32
N ALA A 39 -5.19 -0.13 -1.42
CA ALA A 39 -4.20 -0.03 -0.35
C ALA A 39 -2.82 0.21 -0.93
N LEU A 40 -1.94 0.73 -0.10
CA LEU A 40 -0.58 1.04 -0.49
C LEU A 40 0.38 0.62 0.61
N GLU A 41 1.47 -0.02 0.20
CA GLU A 41 2.54 -0.36 1.11
C GLU A 41 3.85 0.21 0.58
N ILE A 42 4.68 0.70 1.49
CA ILE A 42 5.98 1.23 1.14
C ILE A 42 7.04 0.38 1.83
N ASP A 43 7.86 -0.28 1.03
CA ASP A 43 8.89 -1.18 1.53
C ASP A 43 10.25 -0.50 1.57
N GLY A 44 10.87 -0.49 2.73
CA GLY A 44 12.25 -0.06 2.82
C GLY A 44 13.19 -1.15 2.35
N GLY A 45 14.19 -0.79 1.55
CA GLY A 45 15.10 -1.77 0.99
C GLY A 45 15.88 -2.57 2.02
N GLN A 46 16.16 -1.99 3.17
CA GLN A 46 16.90 -2.65 4.24
C GLN A 46 16.16 -3.82 4.86
N TRP A 47 14.88 -3.80 4.77
CA TRP A 47 14.02 -4.83 5.30
C TRP A 47 14.27 -6.18 4.66
N VAL A 48 14.42 -6.17 3.36
CA VAL A 48 14.60 -7.39 2.57
C VAL A 48 15.86 -8.11 2.99
N ALA A 49 16.92 -7.38 3.27
CA ALA A 49 18.19 -7.97 3.65
C ALA A 49 18.16 -8.62 5.02
N ARG A 50 17.30 -8.15 5.91
CA ARG A 50 17.32 -8.61 7.31
C ARG A 50 16.27 -9.63 7.64
N GLY A 51 15.04 -9.40 7.24
CA GLY A 51 13.92 -10.19 7.72
C GLY A 51 13.05 -10.80 6.65
N GLY A 52 13.29 -10.45 5.39
CA GLY A 52 12.41 -10.89 4.32
C GLY A 52 12.25 -12.39 4.22
N ARG A 53 13.27 -13.12 4.61
CA ARG A 53 13.24 -14.57 4.53
C ARG A 53 12.20 -15.18 5.46
N HIS A 54 12.06 -14.66 6.66
CA HIS A 54 11.12 -15.20 7.64
C HIS A 54 9.68 -14.87 7.34
N ASN A 55 9.44 -13.80 6.58
CA ASN A 55 8.10 -13.27 6.38
C ASN A 55 7.52 -13.54 5.00
N ARG A 56 8.21 -14.31 4.17
CA ARG A 56 7.76 -14.54 2.80
C ARG A 56 6.40 -15.20 2.72
N ASP A 57 6.19 -16.27 3.49
CA ASP A 57 4.92 -16.97 3.46
C ASP A 57 3.83 -16.14 4.08
N SER A 58 4.13 -15.40 5.14
CA SER A 58 3.17 -14.50 5.76
C SER A 58 2.78 -13.38 4.80
N ASP A 59 3.73 -12.85 4.03
CA ASP A 59 3.44 -11.84 3.03
C ASP A 59 2.54 -12.37 1.93
N ARG A 60 2.81 -13.59 1.48
CA ARG A 60 1.97 -14.21 0.46
C ARG A 60 0.56 -14.43 0.95
N GLU A 61 0.43 -14.94 2.18
CA GLU A 61 -0.89 -15.11 2.79
C GLU A 61 -1.63 -13.80 2.88
N LYS A 62 -0.94 -12.76 3.34
CA LYS A 62 -1.54 -11.43 3.46
C LYS A 62 -2.08 -10.95 2.12
N LEU A 63 -1.26 -11.04 1.08
CA LEU A 63 -1.65 -10.58 -0.25
C LEU A 63 -2.78 -11.41 -0.82
N ASN A 64 -2.76 -12.73 -0.59
CA ASN A 64 -3.83 -13.60 -1.07
C ASN A 64 -5.15 -13.29 -0.40
N HIS A 65 -5.14 -13.08 0.92
CA HIS A 65 -6.35 -12.70 1.63
C HIS A 65 -6.85 -11.32 1.21
N ALA A 66 -5.94 -10.40 0.98
CA ALA A 66 -6.32 -9.08 0.50
C ALA A 66 -6.98 -9.17 -0.88
N ALA A 67 -6.38 -9.94 -1.78
CA ALA A 67 -6.94 -10.11 -3.11
C ALA A 67 -8.30 -10.79 -3.06
N ALA A 68 -8.46 -11.80 -2.21
CA ALA A 68 -9.72 -12.51 -2.05
C ALA A 68 -10.83 -11.58 -1.55
N ASP A 69 -10.46 -10.58 -0.77
CA ASP A 69 -11.41 -9.58 -0.25
C ASP A 69 -11.61 -8.40 -1.20
N GLY A 70 -11.03 -8.47 -2.38
CA GLY A 70 -11.22 -7.43 -3.40
C GLY A 70 -10.31 -6.23 -3.27
N TRP A 71 -9.25 -6.34 -2.49
CA TRP A 71 -8.30 -5.25 -2.34
C TRP A 71 -7.33 -5.20 -3.51
N ARG A 72 -7.07 -3.99 -3.99
CA ARG A 72 -5.99 -3.72 -4.92
C ARG A 72 -4.87 -3.08 -4.14
N VAL A 73 -3.72 -3.75 -4.11
CA VAL A 73 -2.59 -3.32 -3.29
C VAL A 73 -1.45 -2.86 -4.20
N LEU A 74 -1.07 -1.60 -4.03
CA LEU A 74 0.12 -1.07 -4.66
C LEU A 74 1.29 -1.18 -3.69
N ARG A 75 2.47 -1.49 -4.21
CA ARG A 75 3.68 -1.59 -3.39
C ARG A 75 4.78 -0.78 -4.05
N PHE A 76 5.31 0.18 -3.32
CA PHE A 76 6.43 0.99 -3.79
C PHE A 76 7.59 0.81 -2.83
N SER A 77 8.79 0.83 -3.36
CA SER A 77 9.97 0.92 -2.51
C SER A 77 10.17 2.37 -2.09
N THR A 78 10.91 2.56 -1.00
CA THR A 78 11.29 3.90 -0.57
C THR A 78 12.03 4.64 -1.70
N GLN A 79 12.88 3.92 -2.43
CA GLN A 79 13.62 4.50 -3.54
C GLN A 79 12.72 4.98 -4.67
N GLN A 80 11.68 4.21 -4.99
CA GLN A 80 10.73 4.63 -6.02
C GLN A 80 10.01 5.92 -5.62
N VAL A 81 9.60 5.99 -4.35
CA VAL A 81 8.93 7.19 -3.85
C VAL A 81 9.84 8.40 -3.93
N GLU A 82 11.12 8.22 -3.62
CA GLU A 82 12.08 9.32 -3.66
C GLU A 82 12.45 9.74 -5.08
N ARG A 83 12.63 8.78 -5.97
CA ARG A 83 13.10 9.07 -7.32
C ARG A 83 12.00 9.42 -8.30
N GLU A 84 10.83 8.80 -8.13
CA GLU A 84 9.73 8.93 -9.07
C GLU A 84 8.42 9.22 -8.34
N PRO A 85 8.39 10.31 -7.55
CA PRO A 85 7.19 10.60 -6.77
C PRO A 85 5.95 10.84 -7.63
N ASP A 86 6.12 11.51 -8.75
CA ASP A 86 4.98 11.81 -9.62
C ASP A 86 4.41 10.54 -10.24
N ALA A 87 5.28 9.62 -10.65
CA ALA A 87 4.84 8.34 -11.21
C ALA A 87 4.08 7.52 -10.17
N CYS A 88 4.55 7.51 -8.93
CA CYS A 88 3.86 6.81 -7.85
C CYS A 88 2.48 7.40 -7.61
N ILE A 89 2.38 8.71 -7.56
CA ILE A 89 1.10 9.39 -7.35
C ILE A 89 0.14 9.12 -8.51
N GLU A 90 0.64 9.11 -9.73
CA GLU A 90 -0.21 8.83 -10.89
C GLU A 90 -0.75 7.41 -10.88
N LEU A 91 0.06 6.44 -10.48
CA LEU A 91 -0.42 5.06 -10.34
C LEU A 91 -1.48 4.95 -9.24
N LEU A 92 -1.25 5.63 -8.13
CA LEU A 92 -2.23 5.64 -7.05
C LEU A 92 -3.54 6.28 -7.51
N ARG A 93 -3.45 7.40 -8.20
CA ARG A 93 -4.64 8.08 -8.72
C ARG A 93 -5.42 7.18 -9.65
N LYS A 94 -4.72 6.47 -10.53
CA LYS A 94 -5.34 5.52 -11.45
C LYS A 94 -6.02 4.39 -10.70
N ALA A 95 -5.37 3.85 -9.68
CA ALA A 95 -5.92 2.76 -8.87
C ALA A 95 -7.19 3.20 -8.13
N LEU A 96 -7.22 4.42 -7.65
CA LEU A 96 -8.38 4.94 -6.94
C LEU A 96 -9.57 5.24 -7.85
N GLN A 97 -9.32 5.45 -9.14
CA GLN A 97 -10.37 5.71 -10.13
C GLN A 97 -10.94 4.42 -10.73
N TRP A 98 -10.35 3.29 -10.40
CA TRP A 98 -10.79 2.03 -10.98
C TRP A 98 -12.14 1.61 -10.41
N HIS A 99 -13.04 1.14 -11.27
CA HIS A 99 -14.36 0.63 -10.88
C HIS A 99 -14.49 -0.81 -11.32
N SER A 100 -14.91 -1.68 -10.40
CA SER A 100 -15.12 -3.08 -10.70
C SER A 100 -16.42 -3.28 -11.47
#